data_1dbf5095d57b69b29669bccd03464195
#
_entry.id   1dbf5095d57b69b29669bccd03464195
#
_cell.length_a   1.000
_cell.length_b   1.000
_cell.length_c   1.000
_cell.angle_alpha   90.00
_cell.angle_beta   90.00
_cell.angle_gamma   90.00
#
_symmetry.space_group_name_H-M   'P 1'
#
loop_
_entity.id
_entity.type
_entity.pdbx_description
1 polymer ?
#
loop_
_entity_poly.entity_id
_entity_poly.type
_entity_poly.pdbx_seq_one_letter_code
_entity_poly.pdbx_strand_id
1 'polypeptide(L)'
;MRDLVRPLGGWSTPAGRGYILLAVMTLAFGFALNTSTTVTTNYFTDVLHFTGPQFGYITAIREVPGFLLIVVTALLYRMSQQRLTALALVVFAVGLVGFVLATGFWSVVPWVILGSLGFHTVMQTQYALGMNLTEESRSGRVLGVMAGITQAGALVGMGAVFFVFLKWPQLYHEVFLACAVIALLGGVAIFGFPHLHEGRPLRVQMPRQRMVLARDYRYYYVLSILDGARQQLFFSFGLWVLVSHFGMGVSGISLVVIVSTVVAMAFSPWAGRMIDRRGERWTLSAINVAYIVALGGYALMDNLWLACAFYVLYSFIAPFSPIGAATYLRKIAVPQDIAPSLAMGVTLMHATAIVVPVVAGVILNFVGYQVPFFIGCGFALVAALVTLRLDPRRQRSAARAALDDAAAGATADEAAGCQAVGA
;
A
#
# COMPACT_ATOMS: atom_id res chain seq x y z
N MET A 1 -6.80 19.48 -10.97
CA MET A 1 -8.14 19.38 -10.38
C MET A 1 -9.23 20.04 -11.24
N ARG A 2 -9.09 21.30 -11.70
CA ARG A 2 -10.09 21.96 -12.57
C ARG A 2 -10.38 21.20 -13.87
N ASP A 3 -9.38 20.64 -14.52
CA ASP A 3 -9.53 19.91 -15.81
C ASP A 3 -10.15 18.50 -15.65
N LEU A 4 -10.21 17.98 -14.43
CA LEU A 4 -10.86 16.71 -14.10
C LEU A 4 -12.33 16.88 -13.74
N VAL A 5 -12.69 18.01 -13.13
CA VAL A 5 -14.05 18.30 -12.66
C VAL A 5 -14.87 19.02 -13.75
N ARG A 6 -14.23 19.79 -14.64
CA ARG A 6 -14.90 20.46 -15.75
C ARG A 6 -15.72 19.52 -16.65
N PRO A 7 -15.21 18.35 -17.08
CA PRO A 7 -15.99 17.42 -17.89
C PRO A 7 -17.16 16.79 -17.14
N LEU A 8 -17.17 16.83 -15.79
CA LEU A 8 -18.18 16.23 -14.93
C LEU A 8 -19.25 17.25 -14.47
N GLY A 9 -19.19 18.50 -14.92
CA GLY A 9 -20.19 19.54 -14.60
C GLY A 9 -20.13 20.09 -13.16
N GLY A 10 -19.06 19.82 -12.41
CA GLY A 10 -18.87 20.34 -11.03
C GLY A 10 -19.96 19.90 -10.07
N TRP A 11 -20.35 20.76 -9.12
CA TRP A 11 -21.41 20.50 -8.13
C TRP A 11 -22.81 20.35 -8.75
N SER A 12 -23.03 20.83 -9.95
CA SER A 12 -24.34 20.79 -10.63
C SER A 12 -24.73 19.40 -11.10
N THR A 13 -23.74 18.49 -11.27
CA THR A 13 -23.99 17.11 -11.70
C THR A 13 -23.81 16.11 -10.57
N PRO A 14 -24.58 15.01 -10.53
CA PRO A 14 -24.39 13.94 -9.54
C PRO A 14 -22.97 13.38 -9.56
N ALA A 15 -22.38 13.12 -10.74
CA ALA A 15 -21.03 12.61 -10.87
C ALA A 15 -19.96 13.59 -10.34
N GLY A 16 -20.09 14.89 -10.66
CA GLY A 16 -19.20 15.92 -10.16
C GLY A 16 -19.26 16.08 -8.64
N ARG A 17 -20.45 16.04 -8.06
CA ARG A 17 -20.67 16.05 -6.62
C ARG A 17 -20.04 14.81 -5.97
N GLY A 18 -20.27 13.61 -6.54
CA GLY A 18 -19.67 12.37 -6.07
C GLY A 18 -18.15 12.42 -6.06
N TYR A 19 -17.55 13.00 -7.11
CA TYR A 19 -16.11 13.17 -7.21
C TYR A 19 -15.53 14.07 -6.11
N ILE A 20 -16.20 15.19 -5.82
CA ILE A 20 -15.75 16.14 -4.78
C ILE A 20 -15.87 15.50 -3.39
N LEU A 21 -17.00 14.84 -3.09
CA LEU A 21 -17.21 14.18 -1.81
C LEU A 21 -16.21 13.04 -1.59
N LEU A 22 -15.92 12.26 -2.64
CA LEU A 22 -14.88 11.23 -2.59
C LEU A 22 -13.50 11.85 -2.39
N ALA A 23 -13.18 12.95 -3.04
CA ALA A 23 -11.91 13.65 -2.87
C ALA A 23 -11.73 14.19 -1.44
N VAL A 24 -12.78 14.77 -0.85
CA VAL A 24 -12.78 15.24 0.55
C VAL A 24 -12.57 14.06 1.51
N MET A 25 -13.32 12.96 1.33
CA MET A 25 -13.15 11.75 2.13
C MET A 25 -11.73 11.17 2.00
N THR A 26 -11.22 11.06 0.79
CA THR A 26 -9.89 10.53 0.51
C THR A 26 -8.77 11.39 1.14
N LEU A 27 -8.93 12.72 1.10
CA LEU A 27 -8.01 13.66 1.76
C LEU A 27 -8.02 13.48 3.28
N ALA A 28 -9.24 13.42 3.87
CA ALA A 28 -9.42 13.22 5.30
C ALA A 28 -8.86 11.87 5.77
N PHE A 29 -9.12 10.81 5.00
CA PHE A 29 -8.59 9.48 5.27
C PHE A 29 -7.07 9.44 5.17
N GLY A 30 -6.48 10.01 4.12
CA GLY A 30 -5.03 10.11 3.94
C GLY A 30 -4.36 10.87 5.09
N PHE A 31 -4.96 11.98 5.52
CA PHE A 31 -4.54 12.72 6.70
C PHE A 31 -4.59 11.85 7.96
N ALA A 32 -5.75 11.31 8.30
CA ALA A 32 -5.96 10.58 9.56
C ALA A 32 -5.10 9.31 9.66
N LEU A 33 -5.03 8.52 8.57
CA LEU A 33 -4.27 7.27 8.54
C LEU A 33 -2.77 7.53 8.71
N ASN A 34 -2.19 8.40 7.89
CA ASN A 34 -0.74 8.58 7.90
C ASN A 34 -0.27 9.36 9.14
N THR A 35 -1.05 10.34 9.61
CA THR A 35 -0.80 11.06 10.86
C THR A 35 -0.78 10.08 12.04
N SER A 36 -1.83 9.28 12.22
CA SER A 36 -1.91 8.32 13.32
C SER A 36 -0.80 7.27 13.24
N THR A 37 -0.51 6.73 12.04
CA THR A 37 0.55 5.73 11.85
C THR A 37 1.93 6.30 12.19
N THR A 38 2.23 7.56 11.81
CA THR A 38 3.50 8.22 12.12
C THR A 38 3.72 8.36 13.63
N VAL A 39 2.67 8.69 14.37
CA VAL A 39 2.71 8.88 15.83
C VAL A 39 2.71 7.54 16.59
N THR A 40 2.10 6.50 16.03
CA THR A 40 1.87 5.21 16.70
C THR A 40 3.16 4.53 17.14
N THR A 41 4.25 4.60 16.35
CA THR A 41 5.53 3.95 16.71
C THR A 41 6.10 4.55 17.98
N ASN A 42 6.16 5.88 18.08
CA ASN A 42 6.59 6.55 19.31
C ASN A 42 5.62 6.29 20.45
N TYR A 43 4.31 6.35 20.22
CA TYR A 43 3.30 6.09 21.25
C TYR A 43 3.46 4.70 21.87
N PHE A 44 3.67 3.67 21.07
CA PHE A 44 3.91 2.31 21.56
C PHE A 44 5.22 2.20 22.34
N THR A 45 6.27 2.92 21.93
CA THR A 45 7.60 2.87 22.55
C THR A 45 7.66 3.76 23.79
N ASP A 46 7.24 5.02 23.68
CA ASP A 46 7.47 6.05 24.70
C ASP A 46 6.38 6.06 25.78
N VAL A 47 5.12 5.74 25.39
CA VAL A 47 3.95 5.80 26.31
C VAL A 47 3.54 4.42 26.80
N LEU A 48 3.42 3.42 25.90
CA LEU A 48 3.01 2.07 26.29
C LEU A 48 4.20 1.14 26.62
N HIS A 49 5.43 1.61 26.43
CA HIS A 49 6.69 0.92 26.75
C HIS A 49 6.81 -0.47 26.12
N PHE A 50 6.45 -0.60 24.84
CA PHE A 50 6.51 -1.87 24.13
C PHE A 50 7.95 -2.35 23.94
N THR A 51 8.14 -3.64 24.24
CA THR A 51 9.35 -4.37 23.87
C THR A 51 9.34 -4.72 22.37
N GLY A 52 10.50 -5.08 21.81
CA GLY A 52 10.61 -5.53 20.42
C GLY A 52 9.63 -6.65 20.04
N PRO A 53 9.50 -7.73 20.84
CA PRO A 53 8.48 -8.75 20.60
C PRO A 53 7.05 -8.23 20.59
N GLN A 54 6.68 -7.37 21.55
CA GLN A 54 5.34 -6.78 21.63
C GLN A 54 5.06 -5.91 20.40
N PHE A 55 6.06 -5.15 19.94
CA PHE A 55 5.94 -4.36 18.70
C PHE A 55 5.75 -5.26 17.48
N GLY A 56 6.45 -6.39 17.41
CA GLY A 56 6.26 -7.39 16.36
C GLY A 56 4.87 -8.02 16.39
N TYR A 57 4.38 -8.39 17.56
CA TYR A 57 3.03 -8.97 17.73
C TYR A 57 1.93 -7.99 17.35
N ILE A 58 2.01 -6.74 17.82
CA ILE A 58 0.97 -5.75 17.51
C ILE A 58 0.93 -5.41 16.02
N THR A 59 2.09 -5.39 15.37
CA THR A 59 2.19 -5.18 13.92
C THR A 59 1.55 -6.34 13.16
N ALA A 60 1.82 -7.58 13.55
CA ALA A 60 1.19 -8.75 12.96
C ALA A 60 -0.33 -8.78 13.18
N ILE A 61 -0.79 -8.48 14.39
CA ILE A 61 -2.23 -8.38 14.73
C ILE A 61 -2.92 -7.33 13.85
N ARG A 62 -2.27 -6.20 13.58
CA ARG A 62 -2.79 -5.16 12.70
C ARG A 62 -3.03 -5.63 11.27
N GLU A 63 -2.26 -6.58 10.78
CA GLU A 63 -2.41 -7.09 9.41
C GLU A 63 -3.51 -8.16 9.26
N VAL A 64 -3.95 -8.79 10.36
CA VAL A 64 -4.98 -9.84 10.33
C VAL A 64 -6.31 -9.38 9.74
N PRO A 65 -6.89 -8.21 10.09
CA PRO A 65 -8.12 -7.73 9.46
C PRO A 65 -7.97 -7.49 7.96
N GLY A 66 -6.80 -7.01 7.51
CA GLY A 66 -6.50 -6.84 6.08
C GLY A 66 -6.48 -8.17 5.33
N PHE A 67 -5.87 -9.21 5.93
CA PHE A 67 -5.88 -10.57 5.38
C PHE A 67 -7.29 -11.16 5.32
N LEU A 68 -8.13 -10.90 6.34
CA LEU A 68 -9.51 -11.39 6.43
C LEU A 68 -10.53 -10.49 5.70
N LEU A 69 -10.10 -9.44 5.01
CA LEU A 69 -10.98 -8.45 4.42
C LEU A 69 -11.96 -9.05 3.40
N ILE A 70 -11.57 -10.12 2.71
CA ILE A 70 -12.47 -10.86 1.80
C ILE A 70 -13.68 -11.42 2.53
N VAL A 71 -13.51 -11.91 3.75
CA VAL A 71 -14.59 -12.45 4.58
C VAL A 71 -15.51 -11.32 5.04
N VAL A 72 -14.93 -10.21 5.50
CA VAL A 72 -15.67 -9.04 5.97
C VAL A 72 -16.52 -8.45 4.86
N THR A 73 -15.96 -8.29 3.67
CA THR A 73 -16.71 -7.76 2.52
C THR A 73 -17.77 -8.75 2.02
N ALA A 74 -17.52 -10.05 2.13
CA ALA A 74 -18.53 -11.07 1.81
C ALA A 74 -19.70 -11.06 2.81
N LEU A 75 -19.46 -10.79 4.09
CA LEU A 75 -20.52 -10.67 5.09
C LEU A 75 -21.35 -9.39 4.90
N LEU A 76 -20.70 -8.31 4.46
CA LEU A 76 -21.32 -7.00 4.29
C LEU A 76 -21.73 -6.70 2.84
N TYR A 77 -21.80 -7.71 1.95
CA TYR A 77 -22.08 -7.55 0.51
C TYR A 77 -23.41 -6.87 0.20
N ARG A 78 -24.37 -6.87 1.16
CA ARG A 78 -25.68 -6.20 1.01
C ARG A 78 -25.64 -4.70 1.22
N MET A 79 -24.55 -4.19 1.83
CA MET A 79 -24.39 -2.75 2.05
C MET A 79 -23.92 -2.06 0.78
N SER A 80 -24.40 -0.84 0.54
CA SER A 80 -23.83 0.00 -0.52
C SER A 80 -22.41 0.42 -0.16
N GLN A 81 -21.56 0.59 -1.17
CA GLN A 81 -20.14 0.91 -0.95
C GLN A 81 -19.95 2.22 -0.16
N GLN A 82 -20.77 3.25 -0.41
CA GLN A 82 -20.70 4.48 0.37
C GLN A 82 -21.03 4.27 1.85
N ARG A 83 -22.05 3.46 2.17
CA ARG A 83 -22.40 3.13 3.57
C ARG A 83 -21.31 2.32 4.24
N LEU A 84 -20.75 1.34 3.51
CA LEU A 84 -19.65 0.53 3.99
C LEU A 84 -18.41 1.39 4.28
N THR A 85 -18.08 2.33 3.39
CA THR A 85 -16.94 3.27 3.59
C THR A 85 -17.20 4.18 4.78
N ALA A 86 -18.42 4.73 4.93
CA ALA A 86 -18.76 5.58 6.06
C ALA A 86 -18.67 4.81 7.40
N LEU A 87 -19.22 3.59 7.44
CA LEU A 87 -19.10 2.71 8.61
C LEU A 87 -17.64 2.36 8.93
N ALA A 88 -16.85 2.07 7.92
CA ALA A 88 -15.43 1.75 8.08
C ALA A 88 -14.64 2.94 8.65
N LEU A 89 -14.96 4.18 8.25
CA LEU A 89 -14.37 5.39 8.84
C LEU A 89 -14.79 5.59 10.30
N VAL A 90 -16.03 5.25 10.66
CA VAL A 90 -16.48 5.24 12.07
C VAL A 90 -15.69 4.19 12.86
N VAL A 91 -15.57 2.96 12.35
CA VAL A 91 -14.80 1.89 13.01
C VAL A 91 -13.33 2.28 13.16
N PHE A 92 -12.74 2.92 12.14
CA PHE A 92 -11.37 3.44 12.21
C PHE A 92 -11.24 4.52 13.30
N ALA A 93 -12.17 5.48 13.34
CA ALA A 93 -12.19 6.53 14.36
C ALA A 93 -12.34 5.95 15.79
N VAL A 94 -13.20 4.94 15.99
CA VAL A 94 -13.36 4.25 17.27
C VAL A 94 -12.05 3.57 17.67
N GLY A 95 -11.34 2.93 16.74
CA GLY A 95 -10.01 2.39 16.98
C GLY A 95 -9.02 3.44 17.47
N LEU A 96 -9.01 4.63 16.85
CA LEU A 96 -8.14 5.74 17.24
C LEU A 96 -8.50 6.31 18.63
N VAL A 97 -9.78 6.48 18.93
CA VAL A 97 -10.25 6.88 20.28
C VAL A 97 -9.82 5.85 21.32
N GLY A 98 -9.88 4.56 20.97
CA GLY A 98 -9.45 3.48 21.86
C GLY A 98 -7.97 3.54 22.23
N PHE A 99 -7.10 4.13 21.43
CA PHE A 99 -5.69 4.33 21.79
C PHE A 99 -5.54 5.26 22.99
N VAL A 100 -6.43 6.24 23.14
CA VAL A 100 -6.44 7.14 24.32
C VAL A 100 -6.78 6.39 25.61
N LEU A 101 -7.53 5.29 25.50
CA LEU A 101 -7.94 4.46 26.64
C LEU A 101 -6.94 3.34 26.96
N ALA A 102 -5.95 3.14 26.09
CA ALA A 102 -5.00 2.05 26.23
C ALA A 102 -3.92 2.37 27.28
N THR A 103 -3.66 1.41 28.18
CA THR A 103 -2.67 1.52 29.25
C THR A 103 -1.52 0.50 29.12
N GLY A 104 -1.53 -0.32 28.06
CA GLY A 104 -0.50 -1.32 27.82
C GLY A 104 -0.87 -2.24 26.65
N PHE A 105 -0.05 -3.28 26.43
CA PHE A 105 -0.17 -4.16 25.28
C PHE A 105 -1.57 -4.75 25.09
N TRP A 106 -2.11 -5.44 26.10
CA TRP A 106 -3.39 -6.15 25.96
C TRP A 106 -4.58 -5.21 25.82
N SER A 107 -4.52 -4.03 26.46
CA SER A 107 -5.60 -3.05 26.37
C SER A 107 -5.66 -2.33 25.02
N VAL A 108 -4.54 -2.25 24.26
CA VAL A 108 -4.53 -1.61 22.93
C VAL A 108 -4.91 -2.56 21.81
N VAL A 109 -4.75 -3.89 21.99
CA VAL A 109 -5.01 -4.91 20.95
C VAL A 109 -6.41 -4.77 20.31
N PRO A 110 -7.53 -4.70 21.05
CA PRO A 110 -8.85 -4.61 20.43
C PRO A 110 -9.00 -3.33 19.58
N TRP A 111 -8.39 -2.23 19.99
CA TRP A 111 -8.44 -0.96 19.28
C TRP A 111 -7.60 -0.98 17.99
N VAL A 112 -6.45 -1.66 18.02
CA VAL A 112 -5.64 -1.90 16.82
C VAL A 112 -6.41 -2.75 15.81
N ILE A 113 -7.11 -3.81 16.27
CA ILE A 113 -7.94 -4.65 15.38
C ILE A 113 -9.07 -3.84 14.76
N LEU A 114 -9.79 -3.05 15.56
CA LEU A 114 -10.89 -2.20 15.06
C LEU A 114 -10.38 -1.14 14.08
N GLY A 115 -9.34 -0.42 14.46
CA GLY A 115 -8.72 0.60 13.59
C GLY A 115 -8.25 -0.01 12.28
N SER A 116 -7.61 -1.18 12.35
CA SER A 116 -7.12 -1.91 11.18
C SER A 116 -8.26 -2.36 10.27
N LEU A 117 -9.32 -2.93 10.82
CA LEU A 117 -10.51 -3.31 10.06
C LEU A 117 -11.10 -2.11 9.32
N GLY A 118 -11.20 -0.96 10.01
CA GLY A 118 -11.69 0.28 9.44
C GLY A 118 -10.84 0.74 8.26
N PHE A 119 -9.55 0.96 8.45
CA PHE A 119 -8.71 1.53 7.40
C PHE A 119 -8.53 0.60 6.19
N HIS A 120 -8.37 -0.72 6.39
CA HIS A 120 -8.29 -1.67 5.27
C HIS A 120 -9.57 -1.69 4.44
N THR A 121 -10.73 -1.60 5.09
CA THR A 121 -12.03 -1.51 4.39
C THR A 121 -12.11 -0.21 3.58
N VAL A 122 -11.71 0.94 4.14
CA VAL A 122 -11.70 2.22 3.41
C VAL A 122 -10.74 2.16 2.22
N MET A 123 -9.52 1.62 2.40
CA MET A 123 -8.55 1.46 1.31
C MET A 123 -9.13 0.70 0.11
N GLN A 124 -9.92 -0.33 0.35
CA GLN A 124 -10.56 -1.11 -0.71
C GLN A 124 -11.74 -0.37 -1.35
N THR A 125 -12.63 0.21 -0.53
CA THR A 125 -13.87 0.81 -1.02
C THR A 125 -13.66 2.14 -1.71
N GLN A 126 -12.64 2.94 -1.34
CA GLN A 126 -12.34 4.21 -2.02
C GLN A 126 -12.00 4.02 -3.49
N TYR A 127 -11.25 2.97 -3.84
CA TYR A 127 -10.94 2.68 -5.25
C TYR A 127 -12.18 2.23 -6.02
N ALA A 128 -13.03 1.41 -5.40
CA ALA A 128 -14.28 0.97 -6.00
C ALA A 128 -15.25 2.14 -6.24
N LEU A 129 -15.36 3.08 -5.28
CA LEU A 129 -16.16 4.31 -5.45
C LEU A 129 -15.59 5.20 -6.55
N GLY A 130 -14.26 5.31 -6.65
CA GLY A 130 -13.60 6.06 -7.73
C GLY A 130 -13.88 5.49 -9.11
N MET A 131 -13.83 4.17 -9.27
CA MET A 131 -14.15 3.48 -10.54
C MET A 131 -15.61 3.68 -10.95
N ASN A 132 -16.53 3.75 -9.99
CA ASN A 132 -17.95 3.97 -10.28
C ASN A 132 -18.30 5.38 -10.79
N LEU A 133 -17.36 6.34 -10.67
CA LEU A 133 -17.54 7.72 -11.14
C LEU A 133 -17.14 7.93 -12.60
N THR A 134 -16.53 6.94 -13.25
CA THR A 134 -15.95 7.11 -14.56
C THR A 134 -16.13 5.88 -15.45
N GLU A 135 -15.99 6.08 -16.74
CA GLU A 135 -15.94 4.99 -17.72
C GLU A 135 -14.63 4.18 -17.54
N GLU A 136 -14.64 2.93 -17.96
CA GLU A 136 -13.51 2.00 -17.83
C GLU A 136 -12.21 2.55 -18.45
N SER A 137 -12.32 3.23 -19.60
CA SER A 137 -11.21 3.86 -20.32
C SER A 137 -10.48 4.95 -19.54
N ARG A 138 -11.11 5.55 -18.52
CA ARG A 138 -10.58 6.65 -17.71
C ARG A 138 -10.32 6.28 -16.25
N SER A 139 -10.59 5.03 -15.86
CA SER A 139 -10.47 4.56 -14.47
C SER A 139 -9.07 4.77 -13.91
N GLY A 140 -8.02 4.47 -14.66
CA GLY A 140 -6.64 4.67 -14.25
C GLY A 140 -6.31 6.12 -13.86
N ARG A 141 -6.86 7.10 -14.60
CA ARG A 141 -6.66 8.52 -14.27
C ARG A 141 -7.34 8.90 -12.96
N VAL A 142 -8.57 8.42 -12.71
CA VAL A 142 -9.30 8.69 -11.48
C VAL A 142 -8.58 8.06 -10.28
N LEU A 143 -8.16 6.79 -10.39
CA LEU A 143 -7.40 6.10 -9.33
C LEU A 143 -6.08 6.83 -9.02
N GLY A 144 -5.36 7.28 -10.04
CA GLY A 144 -4.12 8.07 -9.87
C GLY A 144 -4.36 9.38 -9.14
N VAL A 145 -5.45 10.09 -9.44
CA VAL A 145 -5.82 11.33 -8.72
C VAL A 145 -6.21 11.04 -7.29
N MET A 146 -7.00 9.98 -7.03
CA MET A 146 -7.34 9.60 -5.65
C MET A 146 -6.08 9.25 -4.84
N ALA A 147 -5.16 8.48 -5.40
CA ALA A 147 -3.87 8.21 -4.77
C ALA A 147 -3.09 9.50 -4.45
N GLY A 148 -3.06 10.45 -5.40
CA GLY A 148 -2.42 11.76 -5.18
C GLY A 148 -3.09 12.57 -4.07
N ILE A 149 -4.43 12.55 -3.97
CA ILE A 149 -5.18 13.23 -2.90
C ILE A 149 -4.89 12.56 -1.54
N THR A 150 -4.85 11.21 -1.48
CA THR A 150 -4.45 10.49 -0.25
C THR A 150 -3.08 10.93 0.23
N GLN A 151 -2.11 11.01 -0.69
CA GLN A 151 -0.74 11.42 -0.35
C GLN A 151 -0.66 12.91 0.04
N ALA A 152 -1.47 13.78 -0.56
CA ALA A 152 -1.57 15.18 -0.14
C ALA A 152 -2.10 15.28 1.30
N GLY A 153 -3.16 14.53 1.63
CA GLY A 153 -3.67 14.43 2.99
C GLY A 153 -2.61 13.92 3.98
N ALA A 154 -1.87 12.87 3.59
CA ALA A 154 -0.76 12.32 4.37
C ALA A 154 0.32 13.37 4.67
N LEU A 155 0.80 14.10 3.65
CA LEU A 155 1.84 15.12 3.81
C LEU A 155 1.38 16.28 4.70
N VAL A 156 0.13 16.73 4.54
CA VAL A 156 -0.45 17.77 5.41
C VAL A 156 -0.52 17.28 6.85
N GLY A 157 -0.97 16.05 7.07
CA GLY A 157 -1.08 15.46 8.41
C GLY A 157 0.28 15.27 9.08
N MET A 158 1.25 14.70 8.38
CA MET A 158 2.61 14.52 8.90
C MET A 158 3.30 15.87 9.16
N GLY A 159 3.06 16.88 8.30
CA GLY A 159 3.53 18.24 8.53
C GLY A 159 2.93 18.86 9.80
N ALA A 160 1.62 18.67 10.02
CA ALA A 160 0.97 19.12 11.25
C ALA A 160 1.58 18.44 12.50
N VAL A 161 1.78 17.12 12.45
CA VAL A 161 2.45 16.36 13.52
C VAL A 161 3.85 16.88 13.80
N PHE A 162 4.64 17.13 12.75
CA PHE A 162 5.99 17.69 12.89
C PHE A 162 5.97 18.97 13.74
N PHE A 163 5.13 19.95 13.40
CA PHE A 163 5.06 21.23 14.13
C PHE A 163 4.44 21.08 15.53
N VAL A 164 3.43 20.21 15.70
CA VAL A 164 2.81 19.97 17.01
C VAL A 164 3.83 19.37 17.98
N PHE A 165 4.54 18.33 17.58
CA PHE A 165 5.48 17.65 18.47
C PHE A 165 6.83 18.37 18.64
N LEU A 166 7.16 19.35 17.79
CA LEU A 166 8.26 20.28 18.07
C LEU A 166 7.97 21.12 19.30
N LYS A 167 6.71 21.47 19.54
CA LYS A 167 6.31 22.39 20.60
C LYS A 167 5.71 21.69 21.82
N TRP A 168 5.01 20.59 21.58
CA TRP A 168 4.28 19.84 22.61
C TRP A 168 4.49 18.31 22.45
N PRO A 169 5.62 17.77 22.92
CA PRO A 169 5.98 16.36 22.69
C PRO A 169 5.06 15.34 23.37
N GLN A 170 4.14 15.76 24.24
CA GLN A 170 3.23 14.89 25.01
C GLN A 170 1.84 14.71 24.38
N LEU A 171 1.48 15.42 23.30
CA LEU A 171 0.12 15.48 22.75
C LEU A 171 -0.25 14.26 21.89
N TYR A 172 0.07 13.05 22.36
CA TYR A 172 -0.28 11.83 21.65
C TYR A 172 -1.79 11.61 21.55
N HIS A 173 -2.50 11.76 22.66
CA HIS A 173 -3.94 11.50 22.74
C HIS A 173 -4.74 12.49 21.91
N GLU A 174 -4.38 13.77 21.99
CA GLU A 174 -5.03 14.84 21.24
C GLU A 174 -4.89 14.65 19.74
N VAL A 175 -3.72 14.16 19.27
CA VAL A 175 -3.50 13.83 17.85
C VAL A 175 -4.35 12.65 17.41
N PHE A 176 -4.47 11.58 18.21
CA PHE A 176 -5.37 10.48 17.90
C PHE A 176 -6.85 10.90 17.85
N LEU A 177 -7.28 11.75 18.79
CA LEU A 177 -8.64 12.32 18.80
C LEU A 177 -8.88 13.22 17.58
N ALA A 178 -7.93 14.07 17.21
CA ALA A 178 -8.01 14.91 16.02
C ALA A 178 -8.12 14.04 14.75
N CYS A 179 -7.31 12.98 14.64
CA CYS A 179 -7.40 12.03 13.52
C CYS A 179 -8.76 11.32 13.49
N ALA A 180 -9.32 10.94 14.64
CA ALA A 180 -10.64 10.34 14.74
C ALA A 180 -11.74 11.30 14.24
N VAL A 181 -11.70 12.56 14.67
CA VAL A 181 -12.65 13.60 14.20
C VAL A 181 -12.54 13.81 12.69
N ILE A 182 -11.32 13.90 12.15
CA ILE A 182 -11.10 14.09 10.71
C ILE A 182 -11.61 12.86 9.92
N ALA A 183 -11.38 11.64 10.42
CA ALA A 183 -11.94 10.43 9.81
C ALA A 183 -13.47 10.44 9.81
N LEU A 184 -14.12 10.85 10.91
CA LEU A 184 -15.58 11.00 10.99
C LEU A 184 -16.11 12.06 10.00
N LEU A 185 -15.42 13.19 9.86
CA LEU A 185 -15.78 14.20 8.85
C LEU A 185 -15.70 13.65 7.43
N GLY A 186 -14.69 12.82 7.14
CA GLY A 186 -14.61 12.05 5.90
C GLY A 186 -15.79 11.08 5.73
N GLY A 187 -16.23 10.43 6.80
CA GLY A 187 -17.40 9.56 6.84
C GLY A 187 -18.71 10.31 6.55
N VAL A 188 -18.88 11.49 7.13
CA VAL A 188 -20.03 12.37 6.84
C VAL A 188 -20.02 12.82 5.37
N ALA A 189 -18.86 13.21 4.84
CA ALA A 189 -18.74 13.61 3.44
C ALA A 189 -19.17 12.50 2.49
N ILE A 190 -18.70 11.26 2.70
CA ILE A 190 -19.01 10.15 1.79
C ILE A 190 -20.45 9.66 1.94
N PHE A 191 -21.11 9.93 3.05
CA PHE A 191 -22.53 9.59 3.21
C PHE A 191 -23.43 10.32 2.22
N GLY A 192 -23.03 11.55 1.82
CA GLY A 192 -23.69 12.34 0.78
C GLY A 192 -23.36 11.92 -0.66
N PHE A 193 -22.58 10.83 -0.86
CA PHE A 193 -22.20 10.36 -2.18
C PHE A 193 -23.42 9.92 -2.99
N PRO A 194 -23.61 10.41 -4.24
CA PRO A 194 -24.78 10.13 -5.04
C PRO A 194 -24.90 8.68 -5.48
N HIS A 195 -26.10 8.17 -5.57
CA HIS A 195 -26.39 6.87 -6.19
C HIS A 195 -26.38 7.05 -7.72
N LEU A 196 -25.33 6.60 -8.38
CA LEU A 196 -25.09 6.85 -9.81
C LEU A 196 -25.74 5.83 -10.76
N HIS A 197 -26.39 4.78 -10.26
CA HIS A 197 -27.10 3.78 -11.05
C HIS A 197 -28.52 3.61 -10.55
N GLU A 198 -29.47 4.09 -11.33
CA GLU A 198 -30.93 3.81 -11.38
C GLU A 198 -31.49 2.90 -10.26
N GLY A 199 -31.51 3.39 -9.01
CA GLY A 199 -32.20 2.73 -7.89
C GLY A 199 -31.70 1.31 -7.51
N ARG A 200 -30.70 0.75 -8.17
CA ARG A 200 -30.08 -0.50 -7.74
C ARG A 200 -28.97 -0.20 -6.75
N PRO A 201 -29.02 -0.78 -5.52
CA PRO A 201 -27.86 -0.73 -4.65
C PRO A 201 -26.68 -1.25 -5.49
N LEU A 202 -25.55 -0.51 -5.46
CA LEU A 202 -24.31 -1.03 -6.00
C LEU A 202 -24.03 -2.34 -5.25
N ARG A 203 -24.57 -3.44 -5.78
CA ARG A 203 -24.15 -4.76 -5.34
C ARG A 203 -22.66 -4.77 -5.64
N VAL A 204 -21.86 -4.94 -4.61
CA VAL A 204 -20.51 -5.43 -4.76
C VAL A 204 -20.67 -6.79 -5.41
N GLN A 205 -20.88 -6.83 -6.73
CA GLN A 205 -20.59 -8.01 -7.50
C GLN A 205 -19.06 -8.07 -7.45
N MET A 206 -18.56 -8.57 -6.32
CA MET A 206 -17.24 -9.16 -6.38
C MET A 206 -17.35 -10.24 -7.43
N PRO A 207 -16.72 -10.07 -8.62
CA PRO A 207 -16.55 -11.20 -9.48
C PRO A 207 -15.98 -12.29 -8.56
N ARG A 208 -16.49 -13.50 -8.63
CA ARG A 208 -15.88 -14.64 -7.91
C ARG A 208 -14.40 -14.53 -8.17
N GLN A 209 -13.64 -14.00 -7.20
CA GLN A 209 -12.21 -13.85 -7.34
C GLN A 209 -11.67 -15.25 -7.40
N ARG A 210 -11.42 -15.69 -8.64
CA ARG A 210 -10.79 -16.96 -8.90
C ARG A 210 -9.36 -16.81 -8.40
N MET A 211 -9.03 -17.45 -7.28
CA MET A 211 -7.65 -17.45 -6.81
C MET A 211 -6.82 -18.23 -7.85
N VAL A 212 -5.90 -17.53 -8.47
CA VAL A 212 -5.01 -18.14 -9.48
C VAL A 212 -3.63 -18.30 -8.83
N LEU A 213 -3.23 -19.57 -8.64
CA LEU A 213 -1.89 -19.95 -8.20
C LEU A 213 -1.27 -20.88 -9.26
N ALA A 214 -1.10 -20.34 -10.47
CA ALA A 214 -0.55 -21.09 -11.59
C ALA A 214 0.98 -21.21 -11.45
N ARG A 215 1.50 -22.41 -11.78
CA ARG A 215 2.95 -22.69 -11.76
C ARG A 215 3.74 -21.80 -12.71
N ASP A 216 3.12 -21.34 -13.79
CA ASP A 216 3.73 -20.45 -14.79
C ASP A 216 4.06 -19.09 -14.21
N TYR A 217 3.32 -18.63 -13.17
CA TYR A 217 3.51 -17.34 -12.51
C TYR A 217 4.35 -17.44 -11.23
N ARG A 218 5.01 -18.58 -10.97
CA ARG A 218 5.77 -18.86 -9.73
C ARG A 218 6.81 -17.80 -9.37
N TYR A 219 7.52 -17.25 -10.35
CA TYR A 219 8.51 -16.21 -10.10
C TYR A 219 7.86 -14.92 -9.57
N TYR A 220 6.69 -14.56 -10.09
CA TYR A 220 5.91 -13.44 -9.57
C TYR A 220 5.52 -13.65 -8.11
N TYR A 221 5.00 -14.85 -7.77
CA TYR A 221 4.59 -15.14 -6.39
C TYR A 221 5.78 -15.20 -5.43
N VAL A 222 6.90 -15.77 -5.85
CA VAL A 222 8.14 -15.80 -5.05
C VAL A 222 8.63 -14.37 -4.80
N LEU A 223 8.66 -13.52 -5.83
CA LEU A 223 9.02 -12.10 -5.67
C LEU A 223 8.05 -11.37 -4.74
N SER A 224 6.75 -11.62 -4.83
CA SER A 224 5.74 -11.02 -3.94
C SER A 224 5.98 -11.41 -2.46
N ILE A 225 6.32 -12.68 -2.20
CA ILE A 225 6.64 -13.15 -0.85
C ILE A 225 7.92 -12.49 -0.33
N LEU A 226 9.00 -12.52 -1.11
CA LEU A 226 10.30 -11.96 -0.70
C LEU A 226 10.23 -10.45 -0.49
N ASP A 227 9.50 -9.77 -1.37
CA ASP A 227 9.27 -8.33 -1.31
C ASP A 227 8.42 -7.94 -0.10
N GLY A 228 7.31 -8.66 0.12
CA GLY A 228 6.47 -8.47 1.29
C GLY A 228 7.23 -8.70 2.60
N ALA A 229 8.01 -9.77 2.69
CA ALA A 229 8.81 -10.08 3.87
C ALA A 229 9.83 -8.98 4.18
N ARG A 230 10.60 -8.56 3.18
CA ARG A 230 11.60 -7.49 3.30
C ARG A 230 10.95 -6.14 3.64
N GLN A 231 9.87 -5.78 2.91
CA GLN A 231 9.17 -4.52 3.09
C GLN A 231 8.54 -4.42 4.49
N GLN A 232 7.90 -5.49 4.94
CA GLN A 232 7.28 -5.51 6.25
C GLN A 232 8.29 -5.41 7.38
N LEU A 233 9.42 -6.09 7.25
CA LEU A 233 10.52 -5.99 8.19
C LEU A 233 11.03 -4.55 8.31
N PHE A 234 11.26 -3.89 7.17
CA PHE A 234 11.79 -2.53 7.16
C PHE A 234 10.78 -1.48 7.64
N PHE A 235 9.56 -1.49 7.13
CA PHE A 235 8.57 -0.48 7.54
C PHE A 235 8.10 -0.62 8.99
N SER A 236 8.12 -1.84 9.55
CA SER A 236 7.81 -2.02 10.96
C SER A 236 8.98 -1.64 11.85
N PHE A 237 10.13 -2.25 11.65
CA PHE A 237 11.26 -2.10 12.57
C PHE A 237 12.20 -0.96 12.23
N GLY A 238 12.20 -0.45 11.00
CA GLY A 238 13.03 0.70 10.64
C GLY A 238 12.65 1.95 11.43
N LEU A 239 11.36 2.30 11.54
CA LEU A 239 10.94 3.40 12.40
C LEU A 239 11.12 3.06 13.88
N TRP A 240 10.80 1.84 14.29
CA TRP A 240 10.96 1.42 15.68
C TRP A 240 12.42 1.56 16.18
N VAL A 241 13.41 1.20 15.36
CA VAL A 241 14.84 1.38 15.71
C VAL A 241 15.22 2.86 15.82
N LEU A 242 14.72 3.73 14.93
CA LEU A 242 14.96 5.17 15.08
C LEU A 242 14.42 5.72 16.41
N VAL A 243 13.28 5.19 16.87
CA VAL A 243 12.70 5.60 18.16
C VAL A 243 13.43 4.93 19.33
N SER A 244 13.50 3.59 19.34
CA SER A 244 13.94 2.83 20.52
C SER A 244 15.45 2.82 20.74
N HIS A 245 16.26 2.82 19.64
CA HIS A 245 17.71 2.77 19.71
C HIS A 245 18.35 4.16 19.61
N PHE A 246 17.84 5.01 18.70
CA PHE A 246 18.40 6.36 18.51
C PHE A 246 17.65 7.45 19.30
N GLY A 247 16.56 7.12 20.00
CA GLY A 247 15.81 8.08 20.81
C GLY A 247 15.10 9.17 20.00
N MET A 248 14.77 8.89 18.71
CA MET A 248 14.17 9.88 17.83
C MET A 248 12.71 10.15 18.23
N GLY A 249 12.42 11.40 18.57
CA GLY A 249 11.05 11.85 18.87
C GLY A 249 10.15 11.93 17.63
N VAL A 250 8.85 12.09 17.86
CA VAL A 250 7.80 12.12 16.82
C VAL A 250 8.07 13.14 15.71
N SER A 251 8.59 14.33 16.05
CA SER A 251 8.93 15.36 15.05
C SER A 251 10.04 14.86 14.09
N GLY A 252 11.09 14.23 14.62
CA GLY A 252 12.14 13.64 13.80
C GLY A 252 11.61 12.52 12.88
N ILE A 253 10.81 11.60 13.44
CA ILE A 253 10.15 10.55 12.67
C ILE A 253 9.27 11.14 11.57
N SER A 254 8.45 12.17 11.90
CA SER A 254 7.60 12.85 10.90
C SER A 254 8.43 13.42 9.75
N LEU A 255 9.56 14.05 10.04
CA LEU A 255 10.46 14.63 9.03
C LEU A 255 11.03 13.53 8.12
N VAL A 256 11.53 12.44 8.69
CA VAL A 256 12.07 11.30 7.93
C VAL A 256 11.01 10.70 7.02
N VAL A 257 9.78 10.52 7.51
CA VAL A 257 8.67 9.97 6.72
C VAL A 257 8.21 10.95 5.63
N ILE A 258 8.15 12.27 5.92
CA ILE A 258 7.85 13.30 4.91
C ILE A 258 8.88 13.26 3.78
N VAL A 259 10.17 13.30 4.11
CA VAL A 259 11.25 13.28 3.12
C VAL A 259 11.18 11.99 2.28
N SER A 260 10.99 10.85 2.94
CA SER A 260 10.85 9.54 2.28
C SER A 260 9.65 9.52 1.32
N THR A 261 8.51 10.04 1.75
CA THR A 261 7.28 10.11 0.94
C THR A 261 7.47 11.01 -0.29
N VAL A 262 8.03 12.20 -0.09
CA VAL A 262 8.28 13.16 -1.18
C VAL A 262 9.26 12.56 -2.19
N VAL A 263 10.34 11.96 -1.72
CA VAL A 263 11.33 11.28 -2.58
C VAL A 263 10.68 10.14 -3.36
N ALA A 264 9.95 9.25 -2.69
CA ALA A 264 9.26 8.15 -3.36
C ALA A 264 8.27 8.64 -4.44
N MET A 265 7.48 9.67 -4.13
CA MET A 265 6.53 10.27 -5.08
C MET A 265 7.23 10.88 -6.29
N ALA A 266 8.29 11.67 -6.07
CA ALA A 266 9.02 12.34 -7.15
C ALA A 266 9.66 11.35 -8.12
N PHE A 267 10.15 10.23 -7.63
CA PHE A 267 10.90 9.25 -8.41
C PHE A 267 10.09 8.05 -8.91
N SER A 268 8.85 7.82 -8.41
CA SER A 268 7.98 6.74 -8.91
C SER A 268 7.79 6.74 -10.43
N PRO A 269 7.56 7.87 -11.14
CA PRO A 269 7.45 7.86 -12.60
C PRO A 269 8.76 7.50 -13.31
N TRP A 270 9.90 7.80 -12.67
CA TRP A 270 11.20 7.41 -13.19
C TRP A 270 11.43 5.90 -13.05
N ALA A 271 10.97 5.29 -11.97
CA ALA A 271 11.03 3.85 -11.78
C ALA A 271 10.32 3.10 -12.92
N GLY A 272 9.09 3.48 -13.27
CA GLY A 272 8.37 2.90 -14.40
C GLY A 272 9.15 3.02 -15.71
N ARG A 273 9.62 4.24 -16.05
CA ARG A 273 10.41 4.46 -17.27
C ARG A 273 11.71 3.65 -17.33
N MET A 274 12.36 3.44 -16.19
CA MET A 274 13.58 2.64 -16.11
C MET A 274 13.30 1.16 -16.39
N ILE A 275 12.20 0.61 -15.83
CA ILE A 275 11.75 -0.76 -16.09
C ILE A 275 11.39 -0.93 -17.57
N ASP A 276 10.66 0.02 -18.16
CA ASP A 276 10.28 -0.04 -19.57
C ASP A 276 11.51 -0.02 -20.50
N ARG A 277 12.54 0.78 -20.18
CA ARG A 277 13.74 0.93 -21.01
C ARG A 277 14.76 -0.20 -20.85
N ARG A 278 15.01 -0.66 -19.63
CA ARG A 278 16.07 -1.65 -19.33
C ARG A 278 15.54 -3.06 -19.11
N GLY A 279 14.21 -3.21 -19.02
CA GLY A 279 13.54 -4.46 -18.69
C GLY A 279 13.58 -4.82 -17.21
N GLU A 280 12.68 -5.74 -16.83
CA GLU A 280 12.46 -6.13 -15.42
C GLU A 280 13.70 -6.84 -14.85
N ARG A 281 14.30 -7.76 -15.60
CA ARG A 281 15.43 -8.57 -15.15
C ARG A 281 16.57 -7.72 -14.58
N TRP A 282 17.10 -6.78 -15.35
CA TRP A 282 18.24 -5.97 -14.96
C TRP A 282 17.87 -4.93 -13.90
N THR A 283 16.72 -4.27 -14.10
CA THR A 283 16.26 -3.25 -13.16
C THR A 283 16.01 -3.83 -11.78
N LEU A 284 15.25 -4.93 -11.68
CA LEU A 284 14.96 -5.55 -10.39
C LEU A 284 16.20 -6.16 -9.73
N SER A 285 17.13 -6.73 -10.52
CA SER A 285 18.38 -7.24 -9.95
C SER A 285 19.23 -6.12 -9.36
N ALA A 286 19.40 -5.00 -10.07
CA ALA A 286 20.13 -3.84 -9.55
C ALA A 286 19.45 -3.24 -8.30
N ILE A 287 18.13 -3.16 -8.30
CA ILE A 287 17.36 -2.66 -7.14
C ILE A 287 17.49 -3.59 -5.95
N ASN A 288 17.52 -4.91 -6.13
CA ASN A 288 17.74 -5.83 -5.01
C ASN A 288 19.16 -5.69 -4.42
N VAL A 289 20.18 -5.41 -5.24
CA VAL A 289 21.50 -5.03 -4.73
C VAL A 289 21.45 -3.71 -3.94
N ALA A 290 20.71 -2.72 -4.44
CA ALA A 290 20.52 -1.46 -3.70
C ALA A 290 19.78 -1.66 -2.37
N TYR A 291 18.84 -2.62 -2.28
CA TYR A 291 18.22 -2.99 -1.01
C TYR A 291 19.20 -3.61 -0.02
N ILE A 292 20.14 -4.45 -0.49
CA ILE A 292 21.18 -5.00 0.38
C ILE A 292 22.04 -3.86 0.96
N VAL A 293 22.39 -2.87 0.14
CA VAL A 293 23.14 -1.69 0.60
C VAL A 293 22.31 -0.86 1.59
N ALA A 294 21.03 -0.63 1.30
CA ALA A 294 20.15 0.17 2.18
C ALA A 294 19.95 -0.53 3.54
N LEU A 295 19.62 -1.82 3.54
CA LEU A 295 19.35 -2.58 4.77
C LEU A 295 20.64 -2.84 5.55
N GLY A 296 21.72 -3.24 4.88
CA GLY A 296 23.01 -3.48 5.51
C GLY A 296 23.62 -2.20 6.07
N GLY A 297 23.54 -1.10 5.32
CA GLY A 297 23.97 0.20 5.81
C GLY A 297 23.14 0.66 7.01
N TYR A 298 21.84 0.48 6.98
CA TYR A 298 20.96 0.78 8.11
C TYR A 298 21.32 -0.04 9.36
N ALA A 299 21.63 -1.33 9.20
CA ALA A 299 22.00 -2.22 10.30
C ALA A 299 23.36 -1.91 10.91
N LEU A 300 24.32 -1.44 10.11
CA LEU A 300 25.72 -1.27 10.52
C LEU A 300 26.05 0.13 11.05
N MET A 301 25.17 1.13 10.82
CA MET A 301 25.45 2.51 11.18
C MET A 301 24.96 2.86 12.59
N ASP A 302 25.88 3.24 13.46
CA ASP A 302 25.59 3.76 14.80
C ASP A 302 25.34 5.30 14.79
N ASN A 303 25.28 5.90 13.61
CA ASN A 303 25.01 7.32 13.42
C ASN A 303 23.58 7.55 12.95
N LEU A 304 22.81 8.36 13.72
CA LEU A 304 21.41 8.65 13.43
C LEU A 304 21.17 9.21 12.01
N TRP A 305 22.03 10.15 11.56
CA TRP A 305 21.85 10.79 10.26
C TRP A 305 22.09 9.83 9.10
N LEU A 306 23.06 8.92 9.25
CA LEU A 306 23.32 7.87 8.27
C LEU A 306 22.18 6.83 8.28
N ALA A 307 21.66 6.46 9.44
CA ALA A 307 20.49 5.59 9.54
C ALA A 307 19.28 6.23 8.83
N CYS A 308 19.01 7.52 9.05
CA CYS A 308 17.96 8.24 8.33
C CYS A 308 18.22 8.27 6.81
N ALA A 309 19.47 8.47 6.37
CA ALA A 309 19.82 8.46 4.95
C ALA A 309 19.54 7.08 4.31
N PHE A 310 19.89 5.98 4.98
CA PHE A 310 19.58 4.63 4.51
C PHE A 310 18.08 4.32 4.54
N TYR A 311 17.33 4.89 5.52
CA TYR A 311 15.87 4.80 5.54
C TYR A 311 15.25 5.48 4.31
N VAL A 312 15.71 6.69 3.99
CA VAL A 312 15.25 7.43 2.80
C VAL A 312 15.67 6.71 1.52
N LEU A 313 16.89 6.15 1.46
CA LEU A 313 17.35 5.35 0.32
C LEU A 313 16.46 4.14 0.08
N TYR A 314 16.11 3.40 1.15
CA TYR A 314 15.16 2.29 1.05
C TYR A 314 13.82 2.74 0.47
N SER A 315 13.27 3.84 1.00
CA SER A 315 12.00 4.39 0.56
C SER A 315 12.04 4.88 -0.90
N PHE A 316 13.18 5.40 -1.34
CA PHE A 316 13.41 5.78 -2.74
C PHE A 316 13.31 4.58 -3.69
N ILE A 317 13.89 3.45 -3.32
CA ILE A 317 13.90 2.26 -4.17
C ILE A 317 12.64 1.39 -4.02
N ALA A 318 11.84 1.60 -2.97
CA ALA A 318 10.68 0.79 -2.67
C ALA A 318 9.64 0.67 -3.81
N PRO A 319 9.32 1.70 -4.61
CA PRO A 319 8.35 1.60 -5.69
C PRO A 319 8.76 0.67 -6.85
N PHE A 320 10.05 0.40 -7.03
CA PHE A 320 10.53 -0.40 -8.17
C PHE A 320 10.05 -1.85 -8.12
N SER A 321 10.05 -2.47 -6.95
CA SER A 321 9.70 -3.89 -6.81
C SER A 321 8.26 -4.19 -7.23
N PRO A 322 7.22 -3.53 -6.68
CA PRO A 322 5.84 -3.83 -7.06
C PRO A 322 5.56 -3.46 -8.52
N ILE A 323 6.14 -2.36 -9.04
CA ILE A 323 5.98 -1.97 -10.43
C ILE A 323 6.60 -3.04 -11.35
N GLY A 324 7.84 -3.45 -11.07
CA GLY A 324 8.55 -4.42 -11.88
C GLY A 324 7.92 -5.81 -11.84
N ALA A 325 7.47 -6.27 -10.67
CA ALA A 325 6.79 -7.55 -10.53
C ALA A 325 5.45 -7.57 -11.29
N ALA A 326 4.65 -6.49 -11.19
CA ALA A 326 3.40 -6.35 -11.92
C ALA A 326 3.61 -6.29 -13.44
N THR A 327 4.63 -5.56 -13.90
CA THR A 327 4.99 -5.46 -15.32
C THR A 327 5.46 -6.82 -15.87
N TYR A 328 6.27 -7.56 -15.09
CA TYR A 328 6.68 -8.91 -15.42
C TYR A 328 5.46 -9.84 -15.56
N LEU A 329 4.56 -9.86 -14.56
CA LEU A 329 3.35 -10.67 -14.60
C LEU A 329 2.51 -10.36 -15.85
N ARG A 330 2.31 -9.08 -16.17
CA ARG A 330 1.55 -8.66 -17.35
C ARG A 330 2.11 -9.20 -18.66
N LYS A 331 3.43 -9.42 -18.75
CA LYS A 331 4.11 -9.94 -19.94
C LYS A 331 3.96 -11.46 -20.09
N ILE A 332 3.76 -12.19 -19.00
CA ILE A 332 3.71 -13.68 -19.02
C ILE A 332 2.31 -14.25 -18.88
N ALA A 333 1.39 -13.53 -18.21
CA ALA A 333 0.06 -14.02 -17.91
C ALA A 333 -0.95 -13.69 -19.02
N VAL A 334 -1.97 -14.54 -19.16
CA VAL A 334 -3.15 -14.24 -19.98
C VAL A 334 -3.94 -13.08 -19.36
N PRO A 335 -4.63 -12.23 -20.17
CA PRO A 335 -5.32 -11.05 -19.65
C PRO A 335 -6.29 -11.33 -18.49
N GLN A 336 -7.03 -12.45 -18.56
CA GLN A 336 -8.00 -12.86 -17.53
C GLN A 336 -7.37 -13.27 -16.19
N ASP A 337 -6.09 -13.67 -16.17
CA ASP A 337 -5.38 -14.11 -14.98
C ASP A 337 -4.59 -12.98 -14.33
N ILE A 338 -4.42 -11.82 -14.99
CA ILE A 338 -3.60 -10.71 -14.47
C ILE A 338 -4.18 -10.21 -13.14
N ALA A 339 -5.45 -9.80 -13.11
CA ALA A 339 -6.06 -9.25 -11.91
C ALA A 339 -6.15 -10.28 -10.75
N PRO A 340 -6.57 -11.55 -10.99
CA PRO A 340 -6.55 -12.57 -9.96
C PRO A 340 -5.16 -12.89 -9.43
N SER A 341 -4.12 -12.90 -10.27
CA SER A 341 -2.75 -13.15 -9.84
C SER A 341 -2.15 -11.98 -9.08
N LEU A 342 -2.47 -10.73 -9.46
CA LEU A 342 -2.09 -9.55 -8.67
C LEU A 342 -2.73 -9.60 -7.28
N ALA A 343 -4.01 -9.95 -7.18
CA ALA A 343 -4.70 -10.12 -5.90
C ALA A 343 -4.05 -11.23 -5.04
N MET A 344 -3.64 -12.36 -5.66
CA MET A 344 -2.90 -13.40 -4.98
C MET A 344 -1.55 -12.89 -4.45
N GLY A 345 -0.81 -12.09 -5.24
CA GLY A 345 0.43 -11.45 -4.79
C GLY A 345 0.23 -10.60 -3.55
N VAL A 346 -0.82 -9.78 -3.52
CA VAL A 346 -1.19 -8.98 -2.33
C VAL A 346 -1.52 -9.87 -1.12
N THR A 347 -2.27 -10.97 -1.34
CA THR A 347 -2.57 -11.94 -0.27
C THR A 347 -1.29 -12.56 0.32
N LEU A 348 -0.33 -12.93 -0.53
CA LEU A 348 0.96 -13.46 -0.10
C LEU A 348 1.78 -12.40 0.67
N MET A 349 1.73 -11.14 0.25
CA MET A 349 2.35 -10.04 0.99
C MET A 349 1.72 -9.87 2.38
N HIS A 350 0.40 -9.91 2.52
CA HIS A 350 -0.26 -9.86 3.84
C HIS A 350 0.08 -11.08 4.71
N ALA A 351 0.20 -12.27 4.13
CA ALA A 351 0.65 -13.45 4.87
C ALA A 351 2.05 -13.25 5.46
N THR A 352 3.00 -12.69 4.69
CA THR A 352 4.32 -12.35 5.19
C THR A 352 4.28 -11.20 6.19
N ALA A 353 3.37 -10.24 6.03
CA ALA A 353 3.18 -9.13 6.95
C ALA A 353 2.66 -9.56 8.34
N ILE A 354 2.07 -10.73 8.44
CA ILE A 354 1.70 -11.35 9.74
C ILE A 354 2.89 -12.10 10.34
N VAL A 355 3.57 -12.92 9.55
CA VAL A 355 4.61 -13.83 10.07
C VAL A 355 5.92 -13.09 10.38
N VAL A 356 6.38 -12.24 9.48
CA VAL A 356 7.72 -11.63 9.57
C VAL A 356 7.89 -10.73 10.80
N PRO A 357 6.93 -9.86 11.19
CA PRO A 357 7.10 -9.03 12.39
C PRO A 357 7.16 -9.84 13.69
N VAL A 358 6.42 -10.96 13.76
CA VAL A 358 6.47 -11.86 14.92
C VAL A 358 7.88 -12.44 15.06
N VAL A 359 8.40 -13.02 13.99
CA VAL A 359 9.75 -13.64 13.99
C VAL A 359 10.82 -12.58 14.24
N ALA A 360 10.77 -11.44 13.57
CA ALA A 360 11.73 -10.36 13.72
C ALA A 360 11.70 -9.77 15.14
N GLY A 361 10.52 -9.54 15.70
CA GLY A 361 10.36 -9.02 17.05
C GLY A 361 10.95 -9.94 18.12
N VAL A 362 10.76 -11.26 17.97
CA VAL A 362 11.38 -12.25 18.86
C VAL A 362 12.90 -12.25 18.71
N ILE A 363 13.41 -12.25 17.47
CA ILE A 363 14.86 -12.23 17.18
C ILE A 363 15.52 -10.98 17.79
N LEU A 364 14.89 -9.81 17.68
CA LEU A 364 15.37 -8.55 18.27
C LEU A 364 15.71 -8.67 19.76
N ASN A 365 14.92 -9.44 20.50
CA ASN A 365 15.09 -9.60 21.94
C ASN A 365 16.37 -10.40 22.34
N PHE A 366 16.89 -11.25 21.43
CA PHE A 366 18.00 -12.14 21.71
C PHE A 366 19.32 -11.70 21.11
N VAL A 367 19.29 -11.10 19.91
CA VAL A 367 20.50 -10.89 19.11
C VAL A 367 20.70 -9.45 18.60
N GLY A 368 19.88 -8.52 19.07
CA GLY A 368 19.95 -7.12 18.69
C GLY A 368 19.22 -6.76 17.40
N TYR A 369 19.07 -5.45 17.16
CA TYR A 369 18.24 -4.92 16.07
C TYR A 369 18.84 -5.12 14.67
N GLN A 370 20.15 -5.36 14.58
CA GLN A 370 20.87 -5.51 13.31
C GLN A 370 20.44 -6.77 12.56
N VAL A 371 20.21 -7.87 13.30
CA VAL A 371 19.99 -9.20 12.71
C VAL A 371 18.73 -9.27 11.83
N PRO A 372 17.56 -8.73 12.21
CA PRO A 372 16.41 -8.64 11.31
C PRO A 372 16.74 -7.95 9.98
N PHE A 373 17.53 -6.88 9.96
CA PHE A 373 17.90 -6.19 8.72
C PHE A 373 18.86 -7.02 7.86
N PHE A 374 19.77 -7.79 8.47
CA PHE A 374 20.60 -8.76 7.74
C PHE A 374 19.76 -9.91 7.16
N ILE A 375 18.72 -10.36 7.84
CA ILE A 375 17.72 -11.29 7.26
C ILE A 375 17.04 -10.64 6.05
N GLY A 376 16.70 -9.35 6.15
CA GLY A 376 16.19 -8.55 5.01
C GLY A 376 17.18 -8.49 3.85
N CYS A 377 18.49 -8.36 4.09
CA CYS A 377 19.53 -8.49 3.07
C CYS A 377 19.52 -9.88 2.42
N GLY A 378 19.30 -10.94 3.21
CA GLY A 378 19.13 -12.31 2.70
C GLY A 378 17.92 -12.43 1.76
N PHE A 379 16.78 -11.86 2.11
CA PHE A 379 15.60 -11.82 1.22
C PHE A 379 15.91 -11.05 -0.07
N ALA A 380 16.61 -9.92 0.02
CA ALA A 380 17.00 -9.14 -1.15
C ALA A 380 18.00 -9.91 -2.04
N LEU A 381 18.95 -10.65 -1.45
CA LEU A 381 19.89 -11.50 -2.19
C LEU A 381 19.16 -12.61 -2.94
N VAL A 382 18.25 -13.32 -2.27
CA VAL A 382 17.43 -14.37 -2.93
C VAL A 382 16.58 -13.76 -4.04
N ALA A 383 15.96 -12.59 -3.80
CA ALA A 383 15.20 -11.88 -4.82
C ALA A 383 16.08 -11.46 -6.02
N ALA A 384 17.32 -11.01 -5.78
CA ALA A 384 18.29 -10.71 -6.84
C ALA A 384 18.58 -11.95 -7.70
N LEU A 385 18.82 -13.10 -7.07
CA LEU A 385 19.07 -14.37 -7.78
C LEU A 385 17.83 -14.85 -8.57
N VAL A 386 16.65 -14.64 -8.03
CA VAL A 386 15.38 -14.95 -8.72
C VAL A 386 15.20 -14.00 -9.92
N THR A 387 15.44 -12.71 -9.76
CA THR A 387 15.29 -11.73 -10.84
C THR A 387 16.27 -11.92 -11.98
N LEU A 388 17.48 -12.42 -11.71
CA LEU A 388 18.44 -12.81 -12.75
C LEU A 388 17.92 -13.94 -13.66
N ARG A 389 16.97 -14.76 -13.18
CA ARG A 389 16.33 -15.84 -13.96
C ARG A 389 15.08 -15.40 -14.73
N LEU A 390 14.66 -14.13 -14.59
CA LEU A 390 13.50 -13.63 -15.31
C LEU A 390 13.79 -13.54 -16.81
N ASP A 391 12.95 -14.19 -17.58
CA ASP A 391 12.92 -14.10 -19.04
C ASP A 391 11.45 -14.12 -19.50
N PRO A 392 10.81 -12.92 -19.61
CA PRO A 392 9.40 -12.85 -19.96
C PRO A 392 9.06 -13.53 -21.29
N ARG A 393 10.01 -13.62 -22.22
CA ARG A 393 9.77 -14.28 -23.53
C ARG A 393 9.68 -15.80 -23.41
N ARG A 394 10.57 -16.40 -22.61
CA ARG A 394 10.62 -17.85 -22.41
C ARG A 394 9.63 -18.35 -21.35
N GLN A 395 9.19 -17.45 -20.46
CA GLN A 395 8.35 -17.77 -19.32
C GLN A 395 6.88 -17.40 -19.53
N ARG A 396 6.49 -17.06 -20.76
CA ARG A 396 5.08 -16.89 -21.13
C ARG A 396 4.31 -18.19 -20.85
N SER A 397 3.11 -18.05 -20.28
CA SER A 397 2.22 -19.21 -20.18
C SER A 397 1.87 -19.74 -21.58
N ALA A 398 1.67 -21.04 -21.69
CA ALA A 398 1.30 -21.65 -22.96
C ALA A 398 0.03 -21.02 -23.57
N ALA A 399 -0.95 -20.68 -22.71
CA ALA A 399 -2.16 -19.98 -23.13
C ALA A 399 -1.88 -18.55 -23.64
N ARG A 400 -0.91 -17.83 -23.06
CA ARG A 400 -0.51 -16.50 -23.54
C ARG A 400 0.23 -16.58 -24.86
N ALA A 401 1.13 -17.54 -25.03
CA ALA A 401 1.83 -17.76 -26.28
C ALA A 401 0.85 -18.06 -27.42
N ALA A 402 -0.15 -18.94 -27.18
CA ALA A 402 -1.17 -19.25 -28.17
C ALA A 402 -2.03 -18.02 -28.58
N LEU A 403 -2.34 -17.13 -27.64
CA LEU A 403 -3.07 -15.88 -27.93
C LEU A 403 -2.23 -14.91 -28.77
N ASP A 404 -0.94 -14.77 -28.46
CA ASP A 404 -0.03 -13.88 -29.20
C ASP A 404 0.19 -14.43 -30.64
N ASP A 405 0.29 -15.74 -30.81
CA ASP A 405 0.42 -16.41 -32.14
C ASP A 405 -0.85 -16.24 -32.98
N ALA A 406 -2.03 -16.39 -32.35
CA ALA A 406 -3.31 -16.17 -33.03
C ALA A 406 -3.49 -14.70 -33.46
N ALA A 407 -3.08 -13.75 -32.62
CA ALA A 407 -3.11 -12.33 -32.96
C ALA A 407 -2.14 -11.98 -34.12
N ALA A 408 -0.96 -12.58 -34.12
CA ALA A 408 0.01 -12.40 -35.19
C ALA A 408 -0.48 -12.98 -36.53
N GLY A 409 -1.17 -14.11 -36.51
CA GLY A 409 -1.79 -14.70 -37.68
C GLY A 409 -2.89 -13.81 -38.28
N ALA A 410 -3.78 -13.28 -37.44
CA ALA A 410 -4.86 -12.39 -37.88
C ALA A 410 -4.34 -11.09 -38.54
N THR A 411 -3.28 -10.48 -37.98
CA THR A 411 -2.67 -9.28 -38.56
C THR A 411 -1.95 -9.57 -39.90
N ALA A 412 -1.39 -10.77 -40.07
CA ALA A 412 -0.76 -11.20 -41.34
C ALA A 412 -1.81 -11.41 -42.45
N ASP A 413 -2.97 -11.99 -42.08
CA ASP A 413 -4.08 -12.21 -43.01
C ASP A 413 -4.73 -10.88 -43.45
N GLU A 414 -4.89 -9.93 -42.54
CA GLU A 414 -5.38 -8.57 -42.85
C GLU A 414 -4.41 -7.83 -43.80
N ALA A 415 -3.10 -7.95 -43.54
CA ALA A 415 -2.09 -7.33 -44.40
C ALA A 415 -2.06 -7.96 -45.80
N ALA A 416 -2.21 -9.28 -45.91
CA ALA A 416 -2.30 -10.00 -47.18
C ALA A 416 -3.60 -9.67 -47.96
N GLY A 417 -4.73 -9.54 -47.26
CA GLY A 417 -6.00 -9.11 -47.83
C GLY A 417 -5.99 -7.68 -48.35
N CYS A 418 -5.33 -6.74 -47.68
CA CYS A 418 -5.15 -5.37 -48.17
C CYS A 418 -4.27 -5.30 -49.42
N GLN A 419 -3.25 -6.16 -49.58
CA GLN A 419 -2.41 -6.21 -50.78
C GLN A 419 -3.15 -6.81 -51.96
N ALA A 420 -4.08 -7.76 -51.74
CA ALA A 420 -4.87 -8.39 -52.81
C ALA A 420 -5.99 -7.47 -53.37
N VAL A 421 -6.45 -6.49 -52.61
CA VAL A 421 -7.51 -5.51 -53.04
C VAL A 421 -6.91 -4.28 -53.75
N GLY A 422 -5.58 -4.07 -53.65
CA GLY A 422 -4.87 -2.93 -54.24
C GLY A 422 -4.14 -3.27 -55.56
N ALA A 423 -4.25 -4.52 -56.06
CA ALA A 423 -3.75 -4.96 -57.34
C ALA A 423 -4.89 -5.21 -58.33
#